data_29d0dfbf21ae4fc089448b19ad3030a0
#
_entry.id   29d0dfbf21ae4fc089448b19ad3030a0
#
_cell.length_a   1.000
_cell.length_b   1.000
_cell.length_c   1.000
_cell.angle_alpha   90.00
_cell.angle_beta   90.00
_cell.angle_gamma   90.00
#
_symmetry.space_group_name_H-M   'P 1'
#
loop_
_entity.id
_entity.type
_entity.pdbx_description
1 polymer ?
#
loop_
_entity_poly.entity_id
_entity_poly.type
_entity_poly.pdbx_seq_one_letter_code
_entity_poly.pdbx_strand_id
1 'polypeptide(L)'
;MKHKTVVPFYLLFLLCSVNASSEEAPVSVNEAYTKVCNSGQLAGKGACATDPVLGTNLNQWGCTRDNKTKLIWELKNDYKGLRDKDWTYTWYDPDMSHNSGYVGAKNGGECIGSECDTHAFIELTNKKTLCGASNWRLPTKEELASLIDCSDNQYTPMQNTDEGGYICTSNAGQNKVKQPTINTAYFPNTVSNWFWTSSPSEGFNSYAWYVSMGNGKGYGTNGKYGSNSVRLVRNEE
;
A
#
# COMPACT_ATOMS: atom_id res chain seq x y z
N MET A 1 -9.73 90.00 33.63
CA MET A 1 -10.33 89.01 32.68
C MET A 1 -9.21 88.07 32.21
N LYS A 2 -9.22 86.80 32.67
CA LYS A 2 -8.17 85.83 32.32
C LYS A 2 -8.73 84.88 31.34
N HIS A 3 -8.21 84.89 30.10
CA HIS A 3 -8.53 83.92 29.05
C HIS A 3 -7.86 82.60 29.37
N LYS A 4 -8.66 81.52 29.46
CA LYS A 4 -8.15 80.15 29.55
C LYS A 4 -8.15 79.59 28.12
N THR A 5 -6.96 79.25 27.63
CA THR A 5 -6.74 78.55 26.36
C THR A 5 -6.95 77.07 26.59
N VAL A 6 -7.90 76.48 25.87
CA VAL A 6 -8.14 74.99 25.84
C VAL A 6 -7.37 74.41 24.69
N VAL A 7 -6.45 73.46 24.98
CA VAL A 7 -5.69 72.70 24.03
C VAL A 7 -6.44 71.37 23.75
N PRO A 8 -6.78 70.97 22.52
CA PRO A 8 -7.42 69.69 22.26
C PRO A 8 -6.39 68.57 22.26
N PHE A 9 -6.66 67.57 23.08
CA PHE A 9 -5.89 66.34 23.13
C PHE A 9 -6.33 65.43 21.91
N TYR A 10 -5.47 65.30 20.92
CA TYR A 10 -5.65 64.30 19.84
C TYR A 10 -5.21 62.91 20.33
N LEU A 11 -6.20 62.02 20.49
CA LEU A 11 -5.97 60.65 20.84
C LEU A 11 -5.59 59.87 19.55
N LEU A 12 -4.32 59.54 19.42
CA LEU A 12 -3.78 58.74 18.29
C LEU A 12 -4.10 57.27 18.56
N PHE A 13 -5.12 56.73 17.87
CA PHE A 13 -5.38 55.28 17.84
C PHE A 13 -4.33 54.61 16.99
N LEU A 14 -3.36 53.92 17.59
CA LEU A 14 -2.50 52.96 16.95
C LEU A 14 -3.35 51.71 16.61
N LEU A 15 -3.71 51.52 15.34
CA LEU A 15 -4.25 50.28 14.82
C LEU A 15 -3.11 49.26 14.76
N CYS A 16 -3.05 48.38 15.76
CA CYS A 16 -2.20 47.20 15.75
C CYS A 16 -2.88 46.16 14.85
N SER A 17 -2.43 46.05 13.59
CA SER A 17 -2.84 44.97 12.69
C SER A 17 -2.20 43.66 13.17
N VAL A 18 -3.01 42.83 13.83
CA VAL A 18 -2.62 41.47 14.20
C VAL A 18 -2.69 40.63 12.90
N ASN A 19 -1.53 40.36 12.33
CA ASN A 19 -1.42 39.32 11.30
C ASN A 19 -1.71 37.97 11.98
N ALA A 20 -2.92 37.45 11.83
CA ALA A 20 -3.23 36.08 12.15
C ALA A 20 -2.51 35.20 11.10
N SER A 21 -1.30 34.74 11.43
CA SER A 21 -0.74 33.57 10.76
C SER A 21 -1.67 32.41 11.07
N SER A 22 -2.29 31.83 10.06
CA SER A 22 -2.98 30.57 10.18
C SER A 22 -1.94 29.50 10.54
N GLU A 23 -1.83 29.23 11.82
CA GLU A 23 -1.09 28.07 12.33
C GLU A 23 -1.86 26.84 11.84
N GLU A 24 -1.33 26.14 10.80
CA GLU A 24 -1.83 24.85 10.41
C GLU A 24 -1.78 23.95 11.64
N ALA A 25 -2.96 23.43 12.05
CA ALA A 25 -3.06 22.47 13.13
C ALA A 25 -2.06 21.33 12.87
N PRO A 26 -1.29 20.89 13.88
CA PRO A 26 -0.33 19.80 13.70
C PRO A 26 -1.10 18.56 13.22
N VAL A 27 -0.81 18.11 12.00
CA VAL A 27 -1.27 16.84 11.48
C VAL A 27 -0.83 15.79 12.50
N SER A 28 -1.77 15.07 13.09
CA SER A 28 -1.48 14.03 14.07
C SER A 28 -0.61 12.96 13.42
N VAL A 29 0.67 12.96 13.72
CA VAL A 29 1.73 12.14 13.10
C VAL A 29 1.69 10.73 13.71
N ASN A 30 0.55 10.06 13.68
CA ASN A 30 0.46 8.68 14.19
C ASN A 30 -0.41 7.76 13.31
N GLU A 31 -0.55 8.08 12.03
CA GLU A 31 -1.18 7.16 11.10
C GLU A 31 -0.15 6.17 10.58
N ALA A 32 -0.48 4.87 10.65
CA ALA A 32 0.40 3.81 10.13
C ALA A 32 0.65 3.96 8.62
N TYR A 33 -0.28 4.61 7.92
CA TYR A 33 -0.27 4.75 6.47
C TYR A 33 -0.59 6.18 6.02
N THR A 34 -0.12 6.54 4.84
CA THR A 34 -0.45 7.79 4.14
C THR A 34 -0.94 7.49 2.73
N LYS A 35 -2.04 8.12 2.31
CA LYS A 35 -2.53 8.02 0.94
C LYS A 35 -1.56 8.71 -0.03
N VAL A 36 -1.40 8.13 -1.22
CA VAL A 36 -0.55 8.67 -2.30
C VAL A 36 -1.39 8.82 -3.55
N CYS A 37 -1.41 10.01 -4.13
CA CYS A 37 -2.11 10.28 -5.37
C CYS A 37 -1.42 9.60 -6.58
N ASN A 38 -2.16 9.40 -7.68
CA ASN A 38 -1.59 8.84 -8.91
C ASN A 38 -0.46 9.69 -9.52
N SER A 39 -0.35 10.97 -9.12
CA SER A 39 0.80 11.84 -9.45
C SER A 39 2.07 11.51 -8.67
N GLY A 40 2.02 10.63 -7.66
CA GLY A 40 3.12 10.35 -6.74
C GLY A 40 3.16 11.25 -5.50
N GLN A 41 2.34 12.28 -5.44
CA GLN A 41 2.29 13.20 -4.31
C GLN A 41 1.59 12.56 -3.10
N LEU A 42 2.14 12.76 -1.91
CA LEU A 42 1.50 12.36 -0.65
C LEU A 42 0.25 13.22 -0.41
N ALA A 43 -0.72 12.66 0.29
CA ALA A 43 -1.91 13.38 0.77
C ALA A 43 -1.52 14.68 1.47
N GLY A 44 -2.21 15.78 1.12
CA GLY A 44 -1.92 17.13 1.61
C GLY A 44 -0.71 17.81 0.97
N LYS A 45 -0.10 17.25 -0.08
CA LYS A 45 1.02 17.85 -0.81
C LYS A 45 0.65 18.18 -2.26
N GLY A 46 1.06 19.36 -2.71
CA GLY A 46 0.81 19.82 -4.09
C GLY A 46 -0.67 19.78 -4.46
N ALA A 47 -1.02 19.10 -5.56
CA ALA A 47 -2.39 18.94 -6.04
C ALA A 47 -3.12 17.73 -5.40
N CYS A 48 -2.48 16.96 -4.53
CA CYS A 48 -3.06 15.84 -3.82
C CYS A 48 -3.79 16.36 -2.56
N ALA A 49 -5.12 16.20 -2.49
CA ALA A 49 -5.91 16.64 -1.33
C ALA A 49 -5.45 15.97 -0.04
N THR A 50 -5.79 16.53 1.11
CA THR A 50 -5.46 15.97 2.44
C THR A 50 -6.11 14.59 2.63
N ASP A 51 -7.30 14.38 2.10
CA ASP A 51 -7.97 13.08 2.04
C ASP A 51 -8.43 12.79 0.61
N PRO A 52 -7.53 12.33 -0.28
CA PRO A 52 -7.87 12.09 -1.67
C PRO A 52 -8.78 10.87 -1.80
N VAL A 53 -9.80 10.97 -2.66
CA VAL A 53 -10.70 9.87 -2.99
C VAL A 53 -10.02 8.86 -3.92
N LEU A 54 -10.36 7.59 -3.78
CA LEU A 54 -9.87 6.52 -4.65
C LEU A 54 -10.27 6.78 -6.11
N GLY A 55 -9.31 6.60 -7.03
CA GLY A 55 -9.58 6.78 -8.46
C GLY A 55 -8.34 6.72 -9.34
N THR A 56 -8.47 7.17 -10.58
CA THR A 56 -7.45 7.05 -11.62
C THR A 56 -6.86 8.38 -12.08
N ASN A 57 -7.47 9.52 -11.72
CA ASN A 57 -6.93 10.82 -12.06
C ASN A 57 -5.68 11.14 -11.24
N LEU A 58 -4.80 12.00 -11.74
CA LEU A 58 -3.52 12.31 -11.12
C LEU A 58 -3.60 12.78 -9.67
N ASN A 59 -4.66 13.50 -9.30
CA ASN A 59 -4.91 14.01 -7.96
C ASN A 59 -5.78 13.08 -7.08
N GLN A 60 -6.10 11.88 -7.56
CA GLN A 60 -6.86 10.87 -6.84
C GLN A 60 -5.94 9.80 -6.25
N TRP A 61 -6.41 9.16 -5.18
CA TRP A 61 -5.68 8.14 -4.45
C TRP A 61 -5.46 6.88 -5.30
N GLY A 62 -4.23 6.52 -5.54
CA GLY A 62 -3.82 5.36 -6.35
C GLY A 62 -2.87 4.41 -5.66
N CYS A 63 -2.17 4.86 -4.61
CA CYS A 63 -1.20 4.08 -3.85
C CYS A 63 -1.25 4.43 -2.36
N THR A 64 -0.66 3.57 -1.52
CA THR A 64 -0.55 3.78 -0.08
C THR A 64 0.89 3.65 0.38
N ARG A 65 1.38 4.62 1.13
CA ARG A 65 2.68 4.59 1.79
C ARG A 65 2.55 4.02 3.19
N ASP A 66 3.34 3.03 3.51
CA ASP A 66 3.57 2.59 4.89
C ASP A 66 4.54 3.56 5.57
N ASN A 67 4.11 4.21 6.64
CA ASN A 67 4.90 5.23 7.32
C ASN A 67 6.04 4.66 8.14
N LYS A 68 5.98 3.37 8.49
CA LYS A 68 7.03 2.66 9.23
C LYS A 68 8.16 2.21 8.30
N THR A 69 7.82 1.51 7.22
CA THR A 69 8.79 0.92 6.31
C THR A 69 9.21 1.87 5.19
N LYS A 70 8.44 2.94 4.94
CA LYS A 70 8.55 3.87 3.80
C LYS A 70 8.27 3.21 2.45
N LEU A 71 7.77 1.99 2.44
CA LEU A 71 7.35 1.32 1.22
C LEU A 71 6.04 1.94 0.69
N ILE A 72 5.94 2.04 -0.62
CA ILE A 72 4.74 2.50 -1.30
C ILE A 72 4.11 1.30 -2.01
N TRP A 73 2.83 1.07 -1.75
CA TRP A 73 2.06 -0.08 -2.17
C TRP A 73 1.03 0.29 -3.23
N GLU A 74 0.91 -0.54 -4.26
CA GLU A 74 -0.14 -0.46 -5.26
C GLU A 74 -1.52 -0.68 -4.62
N LEU A 75 -2.53 0.09 -5.04
CA LEU A 75 -3.93 -0.19 -4.72
C LEU A 75 -4.62 -0.93 -5.85
N LYS A 76 -5.42 -1.92 -5.47
CA LYS A 76 -6.33 -2.60 -6.39
C LYS A 76 -7.56 -1.74 -6.67
N ASN A 77 -8.15 -1.93 -7.83
CA ASN A 77 -9.43 -1.31 -8.22
C ASN A 77 -10.48 -2.39 -8.52
N ASP A 78 -11.69 -1.97 -8.85
CA ASP A 78 -12.84 -2.85 -9.13
C ASP A 78 -13.52 -2.43 -10.46
N TYR A 79 -12.72 -2.33 -11.53
CA TYR A 79 -13.21 -1.93 -12.87
C TYR A 79 -12.37 -2.55 -13.99
N LYS A 80 -12.32 -3.82 -14.14
CA LYS A 80 -11.69 -4.60 -15.26
C LYS A 80 -10.50 -3.91 -15.98
N GLY A 81 -9.71 -3.13 -15.24
CA GLY A 81 -8.48 -2.50 -15.71
C GLY A 81 -7.25 -3.31 -15.30
N LEU A 82 -6.05 -2.83 -15.62
CA LEU A 82 -4.79 -3.50 -15.32
C LEU A 82 -4.64 -3.95 -13.86
N ARG A 83 -5.15 -3.16 -12.91
CA ARG A 83 -5.03 -3.39 -11.46
C ARG A 83 -6.31 -3.93 -10.83
N ASP A 84 -7.16 -4.57 -11.60
CA ASP A 84 -8.41 -5.13 -11.05
C ASP A 84 -8.12 -6.15 -9.95
N LYS A 85 -8.95 -6.13 -8.90
CA LYS A 85 -8.80 -6.97 -7.70
C LYS A 85 -8.96 -8.47 -7.98
N ASP A 86 -9.70 -8.81 -9.03
CA ASP A 86 -10.07 -10.18 -9.36
C ASP A 86 -9.03 -10.87 -10.26
N TRP A 87 -8.06 -10.11 -10.79
CA TRP A 87 -7.02 -10.66 -11.65
C TRP A 87 -6.05 -11.55 -10.90
N THR A 88 -5.68 -12.66 -11.54
CA THR A 88 -4.67 -13.60 -11.07
C THR A 88 -3.56 -13.77 -12.09
N TYR A 89 -2.39 -14.15 -11.62
CA TYR A 89 -1.16 -14.21 -12.41
C TYR A 89 -0.37 -15.46 -12.05
N THR A 90 0.23 -16.12 -13.03
CA THR A 90 1.28 -17.12 -12.78
C THR A 90 2.56 -16.42 -12.34
N TRP A 91 3.35 -17.07 -11.52
CA TRP A 91 4.66 -16.56 -11.15
C TRP A 91 5.66 -16.77 -12.30
N TYR A 92 6.24 -15.69 -12.79
CA TYR A 92 7.25 -15.71 -13.83
C TYR A 92 8.28 -14.62 -13.57
N ASP A 93 9.58 -15.01 -13.54
CA ASP A 93 10.72 -14.12 -13.46
C ASP A 93 11.83 -14.65 -14.39
N PRO A 94 12.15 -13.93 -15.47
CA PRO A 94 13.20 -14.35 -16.41
C PRO A 94 14.62 -14.19 -15.85
N ASP A 95 14.81 -13.44 -14.75
CA ASP A 95 16.11 -13.22 -14.15
C ASP A 95 16.55 -14.43 -13.31
N MET A 96 17.52 -15.18 -13.84
CA MET A 96 18.06 -16.37 -13.18
C MET A 96 18.73 -16.10 -11.83
N SER A 97 19.07 -14.85 -11.52
CA SER A 97 19.66 -14.49 -10.23
C SER A 97 18.60 -14.42 -9.12
N HIS A 98 17.32 -14.29 -9.46
CA HIS A 98 16.22 -14.13 -8.50
C HIS A 98 15.25 -15.32 -8.46
N ASN A 99 15.28 -16.22 -9.44
CA ASN A 99 14.25 -17.24 -9.61
C ASN A 99 14.62 -18.64 -9.12
N SER A 100 15.77 -18.79 -8.45
CA SER A 100 16.32 -20.08 -7.96
C SER A 100 16.48 -21.12 -9.08
N GLY A 101 16.78 -20.69 -10.30
CA GLY A 101 17.03 -21.58 -11.44
C GLY A 101 15.78 -22.10 -12.16
N TYR A 102 14.58 -21.59 -11.83
CA TYR A 102 13.36 -21.94 -12.54
C TYR A 102 12.49 -20.69 -12.76
N VAL A 103 12.38 -20.26 -13.99
CA VAL A 103 11.73 -18.99 -14.37
C VAL A 103 10.23 -18.93 -14.06
N GLY A 104 9.55 -20.06 -13.89
CA GLY A 104 8.10 -20.13 -13.69
C GLY A 104 7.31 -20.25 -15.00
N ALA A 105 6.05 -19.86 -14.99
CA ALA A 105 5.12 -20.02 -16.10
C ALA A 105 4.64 -18.67 -16.62
N LYS A 106 4.69 -18.49 -17.95
CA LYS A 106 4.15 -17.29 -18.62
C LYS A 106 2.65 -17.40 -18.85
N ASN A 107 1.95 -16.26 -18.72
CA ASN A 107 0.60 -16.03 -19.22
C ASN A 107 -0.42 -17.11 -18.85
N GLY A 108 -0.32 -17.68 -17.64
CA GLY A 108 -1.22 -18.76 -17.18
C GLY A 108 -2.29 -18.29 -16.19
N GLY A 109 -2.36 -17.01 -15.86
CA GLY A 109 -3.40 -16.43 -15.00
C GLY A 109 -4.63 -15.98 -15.78
N GLU A 110 -5.51 -15.23 -15.10
CA GLU A 110 -6.69 -14.57 -15.65
C GLU A 110 -6.58 -13.07 -15.44
N CYS A 111 -6.45 -12.30 -16.53
CA CYS A 111 -6.36 -10.85 -16.47
C CYS A 111 -6.74 -10.19 -17.81
N ILE A 112 -6.83 -8.85 -17.82
CA ILE A 112 -7.01 -8.04 -19.02
C ILE A 112 -5.94 -6.95 -19.04
N GLY A 113 -5.38 -6.72 -20.24
CA GLY A 113 -4.49 -5.59 -20.50
C GLY A 113 -3.00 -5.90 -20.45
N SER A 114 -2.61 -7.10 -20.01
CA SER A 114 -1.23 -7.64 -20.10
C SER A 114 -1.25 -9.14 -20.41
N GLU A 115 -0.09 -9.76 -20.58
CA GLU A 115 0.05 -11.19 -20.31
C GLU A 115 -0.18 -11.42 -18.81
N CYS A 116 -0.79 -12.56 -18.47
CA CYS A 116 -1.26 -12.83 -17.10
C CYS A 116 -0.21 -13.58 -16.29
N ASP A 117 0.98 -13.00 -16.20
CA ASP A 117 2.07 -13.40 -15.31
C ASP A 117 2.64 -12.20 -14.57
N THR A 118 3.41 -12.47 -13.51
CA THR A 118 3.94 -11.45 -12.62
C THR A 118 4.89 -10.48 -13.32
N HIS A 119 5.73 -10.96 -14.25
CA HIS A 119 6.70 -10.14 -14.95
C HIS A 119 6.01 -9.13 -15.88
N ALA A 120 5.07 -9.59 -16.71
CA ALA A 120 4.34 -8.73 -17.63
C ALA A 120 3.50 -7.68 -16.90
N PHE A 121 2.91 -8.02 -15.74
CA PHE A 121 2.19 -7.07 -14.91
C PHE A 121 3.11 -5.99 -14.34
N ILE A 122 4.31 -6.36 -13.85
CA ILE A 122 5.33 -5.42 -13.36
C ILE A 122 5.77 -4.47 -14.48
N GLU A 123 6.18 -5.01 -15.63
CA GLU A 123 6.65 -4.20 -16.77
C GLU A 123 5.61 -3.19 -17.22
N LEU A 124 4.35 -3.62 -17.36
CA LEU A 124 3.29 -2.73 -17.79
C LEU A 124 2.94 -1.67 -16.74
N THR A 125 2.98 -2.01 -15.45
CA THR A 125 2.77 -1.04 -14.37
C THR A 125 3.87 0.01 -14.36
N ASN A 126 5.13 -0.39 -14.54
CA ASN A 126 6.28 0.50 -14.65
C ASN A 126 6.20 1.41 -15.89
N LYS A 127 5.81 0.85 -17.04
CA LYS A 127 5.57 1.62 -18.27
C LYS A 127 4.46 2.67 -18.11
N LYS A 128 3.45 2.39 -17.28
CA LYS A 128 2.35 3.33 -16.97
C LYS A 128 2.70 4.32 -15.87
N THR A 129 3.90 4.25 -15.31
CA THR A 129 4.39 5.14 -14.25
C THR A 129 3.38 5.30 -13.10
N LEU A 130 2.87 4.18 -12.59
CA LEU A 130 1.88 4.19 -11.50
C LEU A 130 2.37 5.04 -10.32
N CYS A 131 1.53 5.95 -9.84
CA CYS A 131 1.86 6.90 -8.76
C CYS A 131 3.20 7.61 -9.02
N GLY A 132 3.41 8.05 -10.27
CA GLY A 132 4.58 8.83 -10.68
C GLY A 132 5.91 8.07 -10.72
N ALA A 133 5.92 6.73 -10.63
CA ALA A 133 7.14 5.93 -10.51
C ALA A 133 7.18 4.73 -11.46
N SER A 134 8.39 4.27 -11.79
CA SER A 134 8.66 3.15 -12.70
C SER A 134 9.60 2.09 -12.10
N ASN A 135 9.65 1.99 -10.77
CA ASN A 135 10.47 1.05 -10.00
C ASN A 135 9.63 0.04 -9.18
N TRP A 136 8.42 -0.25 -9.66
CA TRP A 136 7.54 -1.25 -9.07
C TRP A 136 8.10 -2.65 -9.24
N ARG A 137 7.93 -3.48 -8.21
CA ARG A 137 8.37 -4.87 -8.15
C ARG A 137 7.40 -5.72 -7.31
N LEU A 138 7.54 -7.05 -7.36
CA LEU A 138 6.93 -7.89 -6.34
C LEU A 138 7.55 -7.59 -4.96
N PRO A 139 6.75 -7.65 -3.89
CA PRO A 139 7.26 -7.59 -2.52
C PRO A 139 8.00 -8.89 -2.17
N THR A 140 8.95 -8.82 -1.24
CA THR A 140 9.42 -10.03 -0.55
C THR A 140 8.31 -10.62 0.32
N LYS A 141 8.48 -11.85 0.80
CA LYS A 141 7.48 -12.47 1.70
C LYS A 141 7.32 -11.69 2.99
N GLU A 142 8.41 -11.15 3.54
CA GLU A 142 8.41 -10.35 4.76
C GLU A 142 7.74 -9.00 4.56
N GLU A 143 8.01 -8.33 3.44
CA GLU A 143 7.37 -7.06 3.09
C GLU A 143 5.85 -7.25 2.96
N LEU A 144 5.39 -8.25 2.22
CA LEU A 144 3.96 -8.46 2.02
C LEU A 144 3.27 -8.93 3.31
N ALA A 145 3.93 -9.77 4.11
CA ALA A 145 3.43 -10.22 5.40
C ALA A 145 3.29 -9.08 6.41
N SER A 146 4.07 -7.99 6.29
CA SER A 146 3.96 -6.81 7.15
C SER A 146 2.62 -6.07 7.00
N LEU A 147 1.88 -6.31 5.91
CA LEU A 147 0.55 -5.74 5.69
C LEU A 147 -0.57 -6.51 6.39
N ILE A 148 -0.30 -7.71 6.95
CA ILE A 148 -1.30 -8.49 7.65
C ILE A 148 -1.75 -7.71 8.89
N ASP A 149 -3.03 -7.40 8.92
CA ASP A 149 -3.70 -6.73 10.03
C ASP A 149 -4.67 -7.70 10.72
N CYS A 150 -4.32 -8.03 11.94
CA CYS A 150 -5.15 -8.85 12.83
C CYS A 150 -5.79 -7.98 13.93
N SER A 151 -6.24 -6.77 13.61
CA SER A 151 -6.67 -5.74 14.57
C SER A 151 -7.69 -6.22 15.61
N ASP A 152 -8.51 -7.21 15.24
CA ASP A 152 -9.46 -7.87 16.14
C ASP A 152 -8.91 -9.19 16.76
N ASN A 153 -7.63 -9.54 16.49
CA ASN A 153 -7.03 -10.82 16.83
C ASN A 153 -5.57 -10.61 17.27
N GLN A 154 -5.07 -11.50 18.11
CA GLN A 154 -3.65 -11.48 18.45
C GLN A 154 -2.80 -12.17 17.39
N TYR A 155 -1.66 -11.57 17.07
CA TYR A 155 -0.60 -12.21 16.31
C TYR A 155 0.05 -13.29 17.19
N THR A 156 0.01 -14.54 16.74
CA THR A 156 0.96 -15.54 17.22
C THR A 156 1.88 -15.95 16.08
N PRO A 157 3.20 -15.85 16.27
CA PRO A 157 4.14 -16.50 15.37
C PRO A 157 3.78 -18.00 15.32
N MET A 158 3.72 -18.60 14.14
CA MET A 158 3.60 -20.04 14.04
C MET A 158 4.78 -20.67 14.77
N GLN A 159 4.53 -21.26 15.93
CA GLN A 159 5.51 -22.08 16.60
C GLN A 159 5.63 -23.39 15.81
N ASN A 160 6.83 -23.74 15.38
CA ASN A 160 7.21 -24.99 14.72
C ASN A 160 6.92 -25.18 13.23
N THR A 161 7.03 -24.16 12.42
CA THR A 161 7.38 -24.40 11.02
C THR A 161 8.74 -23.76 10.76
N ASP A 162 9.65 -24.48 10.12
CA ASP A 162 10.92 -23.94 9.60
C ASP A 162 10.71 -22.74 8.65
N GLU A 163 9.47 -22.37 8.43
CA GLU A 163 8.97 -21.41 7.47
C GLU A 163 8.52 -20.07 8.08
N GLY A 164 8.46 -19.95 9.45
CA GLY A 164 8.28 -18.67 10.14
C GLY A 164 7.01 -17.87 9.80
N GLY A 165 5.87 -18.51 9.55
CA GLY A 165 4.62 -17.84 9.20
C GLY A 165 3.91 -17.18 10.39
N TYR A 166 3.06 -16.20 10.10
CA TYR A 166 2.18 -15.55 11.08
C TYR A 166 0.75 -16.05 10.90
N ILE A 167 0.05 -16.34 11.99
CA ILE A 167 -1.38 -16.66 11.99
C ILE A 167 -2.11 -15.62 12.84
N CYS A 168 -3.21 -15.07 12.34
CA CYS A 168 -4.15 -14.33 13.16
C CYS A 168 -4.97 -15.32 14.01
N THR A 169 -4.83 -15.26 15.33
CA THR A 169 -5.65 -16.05 16.25
C THR A 169 -6.67 -15.16 16.94
N SER A 170 -7.93 -15.58 17.02
CA SER A 170 -8.93 -14.86 17.80
C SER A 170 -8.84 -15.21 19.29
N ASN A 171 -8.89 -14.21 20.17
CA ASN A 171 -8.92 -14.40 21.62
C ASN A 171 -10.15 -15.18 22.13
N ALA A 172 -11.16 -15.38 21.29
CA ALA A 172 -12.44 -15.98 21.68
C ALA A 172 -12.57 -17.46 21.31
N GLY A 173 -11.49 -18.14 20.89
CA GLY A 173 -11.55 -19.55 20.45
C GLY A 173 -12.43 -19.76 19.20
N GLN A 174 -12.89 -18.69 18.57
CA GLN A 174 -13.67 -18.75 17.35
C GLN A 174 -12.76 -18.38 16.16
N ASN A 175 -12.64 -19.27 15.20
CA ASN A 175 -11.84 -19.12 13.96
C ASN A 175 -12.39 -18.04 12.98
N LYS A 176 -12.95 -16.94 13.49
CA LYS A 176 -13.46 -15.84 12.66
C LYS A 176 -12.48 -14.69 12.65
N VAL A 177 -11.49 -14.82 11.82
CA VAL A 177 -10.60 -13.71 11.45
C VAL A 177 -11.35 -12.81 10.49
N LYS A 178 -11.31 -11.49 10.72
CA LYS A 178 -11.85 -10.51 9.76
C LYS A 178 -11.10 -10.68 8.43
N GLN A 179 -11.85 -10.79 7.34
CA GLN A 179 -11.31 -10.97 5.99
C GLN A 179 -11.66 -9.79 5.08
N PRO A 180 -10.74 -9.34 4.23
CA PRO A 180 -9.33 -9.73 4.17
C PRO A 180 -8.55 -9.27 5.40
N THR A 181 -7.46 -9.98 5.75
CA THR A 181 -6.57 -9.68 6.89
C THR A 181 -5.60 -8.55 6.57
N ILE A 182 -6.12 -7.38 6.27
CA ILE A 182 -5.39 -6.16 5.93
C ILE A 182 -6.22 -4.94 6.33
N ASN A 183 -5.60 -3.82 6.59
CA ASN A 183 -6.31 -2.56 6.86
C ASN A 183 -7.03 -2.06 5.59
N THR A 184 -8.31 -2.39 5.45
CA THR A 184 -9.11 -2.03 4.26
C THR A 184 -9.40 -0.55 4.12
N ALA A 185 -9.21 0.28 5.16
CA ALA A 185 -9.30 1.73 5.06
C ALA A 185 -8.16 2.33 4.22
N TYR A 186 -6.99 1.65 4.20
CA TYR A 186 -5.82 2.04 3.43
C TYR A 186 -5.50 1.10 2.25
N PHE A 187 -6.12 -0.08 2.21
CA PHE A 187 -5.99 -1.06 1.14
C PHE A 187 -7.36 -1.54 0.66
N PRO A 188 -8.21 -0.62 0.13
CA PRO A 188 -9.52 -0.97 -0.39
C PRO A 188 -9.39 -1.99 -1.53
N ASN A 189 -10.50 -2.68 -1.84
CA ASN A 189 -10.57 -3.68 -2.91
C ASN A 189 -9.54 -4.83 -2.78
N THR A 190 -9.07 -5.13 -1.57
CA THR A 190 -8.25 -6.32 -1.35
C THR A 190 -9.15 -7.54 -1.25
N VAL A 191 -8.89 -8.55 -2.07
CA VAL A 191 -9.58 -9.85 -2.03
C VAL A 191 -8.96 -10.77 -0.98
N SER A 192 -9.78 -11.66 -0.42
CA SER A 192 -9.35 -12.72 0.50
C SER A 192 -8.69 -13.86 -0.26
N ASN A 193 -7.51 -13.63 -0.81
CA ASN A 193 -6.80 -14.57 -1.68
C ASN A 193 -5.32 -14.69 -1.27
N TRP A 194 -4.59 -15.52 -1.96
CA TRP A 194 -3.13 -15.65 -1.91
C TRP A 194 -2.50 -14.63 -2.85
N PHE A 195 -1.48 -13.96 -2.37
CA PHE A 195 -0.74 -12.95 -3.13
C PHE A 195 0.70 -13.38 -3.32
N TRP A 196 1.19 -13.40 -4.56
CA TRP A 196 2.56 -13.73 -4.88
C TRP A 196 3.58 -12.79 -4.24
N THR A 197 4.73 -13.34 -3.88
CA THR A 197 5.93 -12.59 -3.48
C THR A 197 7.06 -12.81 -4.49
N SER A 198 8.13 -12.00 -4.40
CA SER A 198 9.35 -12.22 -5.18
C SER A 198 10.21 -13.36 -4.65
N SER A 199 9.91 -13.88 -3.46
CA SER A 199 10.72 -14.88 -2.78
C SER A 199 10.46 -16.28 -3.38
N PRO A 200 11.45 -16.90 -4.05
CA PRO A 200 11.35 -18.30 -4.45
C PRO A 200 11.42 -19.20 -3.21
N SER A 201 10.86 -20.41 -3.29
CA SER A 201 10.96 -21.38 -2.20
C SER A 201 12.37 -21.95 -2.11
N GLU A 202 12.92 -22.03 -0.91
CA GLU A 202 14.19 -22.71 -0.65
C GLU A 202 13.97 -24.22 -0.77
N GLY A 203 14.82 -24.90 -1.56
CA GLY A 203 14.76 -26.35 -1.78
C GLY A 203 13.79 -26.83 -2.85
N PHE A 204 12.83 -26.00 -3.32
CA PHE A 204 11.89 -26.32 -4.39
C PHE A 204 11.83 -25.21 -5.43
N ASN A 205 12.73 -25.21 -6.40
CA ASN A 205 12.87 -24.13 -7.38
C ASN A 205 11.60 -23.86 -8.23
N SER A 206 10.72 -24.85 -8.37
CA SER A 206 9.42 -24.69 -9.05
C SER A 206 8.31 -24.07 -8.19
N TYR A 207 8.62 -23.69 -6.93
CA TYR A 207 7.68 -23.04 -6.00
C TYR A 207 8.14 -21.63 -5.66
N ALA A 208 7.18 -20.77 -5.35
CA ALA A 208 7.42 -19.43 -4.80
C ALA A 208 6.51 -19.20 -3.58
N TRP A 209 6.93 -18.28 -2.71
CA TRP A 209 6.17 -17.89 -1.54
C TRP A 209 4.97 -17.01 -1.91
N TYR A 210 3.87 -17.20 -1.20
CA TYR A 210 2.70 -16.32 -1.20
C TYR A 210 2.35 -15.89 0.22
N VAL A 211 1.62 -14.79 0.36
CA VAL A 211 0.98 -14.35 1.60
C VAL A 211 -0.53 -14.46 1.42
N SER A 212 -1.21 -15.05 2.42
CA SER A 212 -2.66 -15.21 2.43
C SER A 212 -3.33 -14.03 3.15
N MET A 213 -4.14 -13.28 2.43
CA MET A 213 -5.01 -12.24 3.00
C MET A 213 -6.38 -12.79 3.43
N GLY A 214 -6.63 -14.09 3.21
CA GLY A 214 -7.94 -14.70 3.43
C GLY A 214 -8.15 -15.33 4.79
N ASN A 215 -7.12 -15.86 5.43
CA ASN A 215 -7.27 -16.68 6.64
C ASN A 215 -6.30 -16.30 7.77
N GLY A 216 -5.57 -15.20 7.61
CA GLY A 216 -4.55 -14.77 8.57
C GLY A 216 -3.39 -15.75 8.73
N LYS A 217 -3.31 -16.78 7.88
CA LYS A 217 -2.11 -17.60 7.77
C LYS A 217 -1.11 -16.82 6.93
N GLY A 218 -0.08 -16.30 7.56
CA GLY A 218 0.87 -15.38 6.98
C GLY A 218 1.33 -15.77 5.58
N TYR A 219 2.11 -16.83 5.42
CA TYR A 219 2.61 -17.24 4.11
C TYR A 219 2.75 -18.76 3.97
N GLY A 220 2.84 -19.21 2.73
CA GLY A 220 3.08 -20.59 2.33
C GLY A 220 3.71 -20.60 0.94
N THR A 221 3.95 -21.80 0.40
CA THR A 221 4.48 -21.96 -0.96
C THR A 221 3.43 -22.50 -1.92
N ASN A 222 3.50 -22.07 -3.18
CA ASN A 222 2.68 -22.59 -4.28
C ASN A 222 3.55 -22.79 -5.52
N GLY A 223 3.18 -23.76 -6.36
CA GLY A 223 3.85 -23.96 -7.64
C GLY A 223 3.76 -22.72 -8.51
N LYS A 224 4.86 -22.32 -9.14
CA LYS A 224 4.95 -21.13 -9.98
C LYS A 224 3.99 -21.14 -11.18
N TYR A 225 3.46 -22.31 -11.53
CA TYR A 225 2.40 -22.49 -12.55
C TYR A 225 1.00 -22.23 -12.01
N GLY A 226 0.81 -22.12 -10.69
CA GLY A 226 -0.44 -21.72 -10.07
C GLY A 226 -0.73 -20.23 -10.26
N SER A 227 -2.00 -19.86 -10.16
CA SER A 227 -2.44 -18.47 -10.35
C SER A 227 -2.85 -17.86 -9.03
N ASN A 228 -2.17 -16.79 -8.61
CA ASN A 228 -2.48 -16.02 -7.39
C ASN A 228 -2.64 -14.54 -7.74
N SER A 229 -3.23 -13.78 -6.82
CA SER A 229 -3.26 -12.32 -6.90
C SER A 229 -1.87 -11.72 -6.77
N VAL A 230 -1.72 -10.47 -7.18
CA VAL A 230 -0.48 -9.69 -7.05
C VAL A 230 -0.78 -8.34 -6.42
N ARG A 231 0.12 -7.85 -5.56
CA ARG A 231 0.18 -6.47 -5.10
C ARG A 231 1.63 -6.01 -5.19
N LEU A 232 1.87 -4.98 -5.99
CA LEU A 232 3.21 -4.44 -6.18
C LEU A 232 3.61 -3.49 -5.06
N VAL A 233 4.93 -3.36 -4.91
CA VAL A 233 5.57 -2.46 -3.95
C VAL A 233 6.72 -1.72 -4.62
N ARG A 234 7.06 -0.56 -4.11
CA ARG A 234 8.30 0.15 -4.43
C ARG A 234 8.89 0.84 -3.21
N ASN A 235 10.16 1.14 -3.24
CA ASN A 235 10.79 2.01 -2.26
C ASN A 235 10.35 3.47 -2.51
N GLU A 236 10.29 4.28 -1.46
CA GLU A 236 10.20 5.73 -1.57
C GLU A 236 11.54 6.25 -2.14
N GLU A 237 11.51 7.12 -3.14
CA GLU A 237 12.68 7.80 -3.70
C GLU A 237 13.01 9.08 -2.94
#